data_82a5f9d71d8622c98d51066fef71e009
#
_entry.id   82a5f9d71d8622c98d51066fef71e009
#
_cell.length_a   1.000
_cell.length_b   1.000
_cell.length_c   1.000
_cell.angle_alpha   90.00
_cell.angle_beta   90.00
_cell.angle_gamma   90.00
#
_symmetry.space_group_name_H-M   'P 1'
#
loop_
_entity.id
_entity.type
_entity.pdbx_description
1 polymer ?
#
loop_
_entity_poly.entity_id
_entity_poly.type
_entity_poly.pdbx_seq_one_letter_code
_entity_poly.pdbx_strand_id
1 'polypeptide(L)'
;KKFKTFQKKKNFHGFRHNYFPAGQEAGRFAGKNMKIKELCMDERPREKMMAKGADSLSNAELMAILLRTGTGKMNVIDVAREALKSADNKLCGIASMPWEKLCRISGIGPSKAVTLAAAFEIGRRCAGESAVESRSAIASPRTVFRMMLPILKDLDHEECWVLYLNRANFLISKEKVSCGGLDSTTLDSRTIVRKAIEKKASGIILVHNHPSGSAMPGTADINSTKQLDRILKTCEISLIDHVVIAENSFYSFADEELVQG
;
A
#
# COMPACT_ATOMS: atom_id res chain seq x y z
N LYS A 1 36.93 -35.17 -23.57
CA LYS A 1 37.57 -33.83 -23.35
C LYS A 1 37.28 -33.37 -21.93
N LYS A 2 38.36 -33.24 -21.15
CA LYS A 2 38.40 -33.05 -19.70
C LYS A 2 38.01 -31.61 -19.31
N PHE A 3 37.06 -31.44 -18.40
CA PHE A 3 36.84 -30.17 -17.68
C PHE A 3 37.70 -30.18 -16.39
N LYS A 4 38.64 -29.24 -16.31
CA LYS A 4 39.48 -29.01 -15.12
C LYS A 4 38.73 -28.12 -14.14
N THR A 5 38.50 -28.66 -12.98
CA THR A 5 38.01 -27.97 -11.76
C THR A 5 39.12 -27.09 -11.20
N PHE A 6 38.85 -25.80 -11.05
CA PHE A 6 39.78 -24.85 -10.39
C PHE A 6 39.22 -24.57 -8.97
N GLN A 7 39.73 -25.31 -7.99
CA GLN A 7 39.57 -24.97 -6.58
C GLN A 7 40.67 -23.99 -6.16
N LYS A 8 40.31 -22.76 -5.86
CA LYS A 8 41.18 -21.83 -5.14
C LYS A 8 40.87 -21.89 -3.65
N LYS A 9 41.74 -22.55 -2.90
CA LYS A 9 41.83 -22.44 -1.42
C LYS A 9 42.19 -21.01 -1.05
N LYS A 10 41.35 -20.32 -0.29
CA LYS A 10 41.74 -19.10 0.45
C LYS A 10 41.87 -19.48 1.91
N ASN A 11 43.09 -19.40 2.41
CA ASN A 11 43.47 -19.54 3.82
C ASN A 11 42.80 -18.41 4.63
N PHE A 12 41.97 -18.80 5.59
CA PHE A 12 41.48 -17.90 6.64
C PHE A 12 42.46 -17.98 7.81
N HIS A 13 43.27 -16.96 8.00
CA HIS A 13 44.05 -16.74 9.22
C HIS A 13 43.16 -16.14 10.30
N GLY A 14 43.32 -16.68 11.48
CA GLY A 14 42.52 -16.53 12.68
C GLY A 14 42.26 -15.09 13.11
N PHE A 15 41.01 -14.83 13.43
CA PHE A 15 40.61 -13.69 14.25
C PHE A 15 40.55 -14.16 15.73
N ARG A 16 41.46 -13.60 16.54
CA ARG A 16 41.47 -13.77 18.01
C ARG A 16 40.19 -13.17 18.57
N HIS A 17 39.44 -13.96 19.31
CA HIS A 17 38.37 -13.52 20.18
C HIS A 17 38.95 -12.65 21.30
N ASN A 18 38.72 -11.34 21.25
CA ASN A 18 38.84 -10.50 22.41
C ASN A 18 37.55 -10.61 23.23
N TYR A 19 37.62 -11.34 24.31
CA TYR A 19 36.62 -11.39 25.37
C TYR A 19 36.58 -10.03 26.07
N PHE A 20 35.48 -9.28 25.97
CA PHE A 20 35.19 -8.16 26.86
C PHE A 20 34.37 -8.66 28.04
N PRO A 21 34.74 -8.31 29.28
CA PRO A 21 33.98 -8.75 30.46
C PRO A 21 32.61 -8.05 30.53
N ALA A 22 31.58 -8.82 30.82
CA ALA A 22 30.24 -8.34 31.13
C ALA A 22 30.26 -7.58 32.48
N GLY A 23 29.81 -6.33 32.44
CA GLY A 23 29.54 -5.58 33.65
C GLY A 23 30.09 -4.14 33.63
N GLN A 24 29.16 -3.20 33.72
CA GLN A 24 29.36 -1.74 33.86
C GLN A 24 29.55 -0.98 32.56
N GLU A 25 28.44 -0.41 32.07
CA GLU A 25 28.25 0.94 31.50
C GLU A 25 26.98 1.05 30.65
N ALA A 26 25.84 0.67 31.22
CA ALA A 26 24.52 0.92 30.64
C ALA A 26 23.99 2.34 30.97
N GLY A 27 24.85 3.32 31.16
CA GLY A 27 24.40 4.59 31.72
C GLY A 27 24.99 5.88 31.15
N ARG A 28 25.70 5.88 30.01
CA ARG A 28 26.42 7.12 29.57
C ARG A 28 26.39 7.51 28.09
N PHE A 29 25.45 7.04 27.29
CA PHE A 29 25.30 7.47 25.88
C PHE A 29 23.98 8.17 25.55
N ALA A 30 23.44 8.93 26.50
CA ALA A 30 22.40 9.91 26.19
C ALA A 30 23.08 11.23 25.80
N GLY A 31 23.25 11.52 24.49
CA GLY A 31 23.63 12.86 24.07
C GLY A 31 24.63 13.07 22.94
N LYS A 32 25.25 12.07 22.35
CA LYS A 32 26.08 12.27 21.16
C LYS A 32 25.39 11.77 19.90
N ASN A 33 25.19 12.68 18.95
CA ASN A 33 24.69 12.44 17.60
C ASN A 33 25.69 11.56 16.82
N MET A 34 25.65 10.24 17.03
CA MET A 34 26.59 9.31 16.44
C MET A 34 26.30 9.19 14.93
N LYS A 35 27.30 9.46 14.09
CA LYS A 35 27.14 9.30 12.63
C LYS A 35 26.97 7.81 12.31
N ILE A 36 26.16 7.49 11.29
CA ILE A 36 25.93 6.08 10.87
C ILE A 36 27.23 5.33 10.59
N LYS A 37 28.28 6.02 10.10
CA LYS A 37 29.60 5.43 9.88
C LYS A 37 30.31 5.00 11.17
N GLU A 38 29.89 5.50 12.30
CA GLU A 38 30.45 5.18 13.63
C GLU A 38 29.73 3.98 14.29
N LEU A 39 28.57 3.56 13.73
CA LEU A 39 27.85 2.36 14.14
C LEU A 39 28.62 1.10 13.69
N CYS A 40 28.45 -0.01 14.43
CA CYS A 40 28.89 -1.32 13.98
C CYS A 40 28.28 -1.66 12.62
N MET A 41 28.97 -2.46 11.79
CA MET A 41 28.45 -2.80 10.45
C MET A 41 27.06 -3.42 10.50
N ASP A 42 26.79 -4.25 11.52
CA ASP A 42 25.51 -4.92 11.74
C ASP A 42 24.36 -3.97 12.13
N GLU A 43 24.66 -2.75 12.55
CA GLU A 43 23.69 -1.71 12.94
C GLU A 43 23.44 -0.68 11.84
N ARG A 44 24.25 -0.72 10.75
CA ARG A 44 24.04 0.15 9.61
C ARG A 44 22.93 -0.42 8.73
N PRO A 45 21.85 0.33 8.47
CA PRO A 45 20.66 -0.23 7.82
C PRO A 45 20.93 -0.90 6.47
N ARG A 46 21.81 -0.35 5.64
CA ARG A 46 22.13 -0.92 4.32
C ARG A 46 22.92 -2.22 4.43
N GLU A 47 23.94 -2.21 5.25
CA GLU A 47 24.81 -3.36 5.51
C GLU A 47 23.99 -4.48 6.18
N LYS A 48 23.11 -4.13 7.14
CA LYS A 48 22.18 -5.05 7.79
C LYS A 48 21.20 -5.67 6.78
N MET A 49 20.64 -4.85 5.86
CA MET A 49 19.76 -5.34 4.80
C MET A 49 20.46 -6.31 3.87
N MET A 50 21.71 -6.02 3.46
CA MET A 50 22.51 -6.90 2.61
C MET A 50 22.90 -8.21 3.29
N ALA A 51 23.16 -8.18 4.60
CA ALA A 51 23.61 -9.34 5.34
C ALA A 51 22.46 -10.23 5.84
N LYS A 52 21.33 -9.64 6.23
CA LYS A 52 20.24 -10.33 6.97
C LYS A 52 18.86 -10.22 6.27
N GLY A 53 18.76 -9.52 5.15
CA GLY A 53 17.50 -9.31 4.44
C GLY A 53 16.65 -8.18 5.01
N ALA A 54 15.60 -7.79 4.26
CA ALA A 54 14.72 -6.69 4.60
C ALA A 54 13.90 -6.93 5.89
N ASP A 55 13.51 -8.17 6.13
CA ASP A 55 12.68 -8.58 7.27
C ASP A 55 13.37 -8.34 8.63
N SER A 56 14.69 -8.22 8.63
CA SER A 56 15.48 -7.95 9.83
C SER A 56 15.48 -6.46 10.25
N LEU A 57 14.99 -5.57 9.38
CA LEU A 57 15.01 -4.12 9.61
C LEU A 57 13.73 -3.63 10.27
N SER A 58 13.88 -2.68 11.19
CA SER A 58 12.77 -1.91 11.71
C SER A 58 12.25 -0.90 10.65
N ASN A 59 11.02 -0.42 10.84
CA ASN A 59 10.43 0.62 9.98
C ASN A 59 11.32 1.88 9.88
N ALA A 60 11.94 2.28 10.97
CA ALA A 60 12.87 3.41 11.00
C ALA A 60 14.14 3.15 10.17
N GLU A 61 14.68 1.94 10.21
CA GLU A 61 15.86 1.56 9.40
C GLU A 61 15.51 1.48 7.91
N LEU A 62 14.36 0.94 7.54
CA LEU A 62 13.87 0.94 6.15
C LEU A 62 13.70 2.36 5.62
N MET A 63 13.04 3.23 6.39
CA MET A 63 12.90 4.65 6.03
C MET A 63 14.26 5.36 5.95
N ALA A 64 15.20 5.05 6.83
CA ALA A 64 16.54 5.63 6.81
C ALA A 64 17.31 5.28 5.53
N ILE A 65 17.11 4.09 4.96
CA ILE A 65 17.68 3.71 3.66
C ILE A 65 17.16 4.63 2.55
N LEU A 66 15.85 4.91 2.53
CA LEU A 66 15.22 5.80 1.55
C LEU A 66 15.65 7.27 1.73
N LEU A 67 15.71 7.74 2.96
CA LEU A 67 16.11 9.12 3.30
C LEU A 67 17.59 9.39 3.05
N ARG A 68 18.45 8.36 3.05
CA ARG A 68 19.89 8.36 2.71
C ARG A 68 20.77 9.16 3.65
N THR A 69 20.39 10.35 4.06
CA THR A 69 21.19 11.27 4.87
C THR A 69 20.37 11.87 6.00
N GLY A 70 21.01 12.08 7.15
CA GLY A 70 20.44 12.85 8.25
C GLY A 70 20.56 14.37 8.02
N THR A 71 20.65 15.08 9.12
CA THR A 71 20.95 16.53 9.20
C THR A 71 22.26 16.74 9.97
N GLY A 72 22.71 18.00 10.08
CA GLY A 72 23.85 18.33 10.96
C GLY A 72 23.58 18.02 12.44
N LYS A 73 22.31 17.90 12.85
CA LYS A 73 21.87 17.68 14.26
C LYS A 73 21.36 16.27 14.53
N MET A 74 20.91 15.53 13.52
CA MET A 74 20.31 14.20 13.67
C MET A 74 20.85 13.24 12.63
N ASN A 75 21.17 12.00 13.01
CA ASN A 75 21.47 10.96 12.02
C ASN A 75 20.19 10.55 11.28
N VAL A 76 20.30 9.80 10.19
CA VAL A 76 19.15 9.49 9.32
C VAL A 76 18.15 8.55 10.00
N ILE A 77 18.58 7.69 10.92
CA ILE A 77 17.64 6.82 11.67
C ILE A 77 16.80 7.66 12.63
N ASP A 78 17.39 8.69 13.24
CA ASP A 78 16.65 9.59 14.13
C ASP A 78 15.67 10.46 13.36
N VAL A 79 16.03 10.92 12.14
CA VAL A 79 15.07 11.60 11.24
C VAL A 79 13.90 10.67 10.89
N ALA A 80 14.18 9.40 10.60
CA ALA A 80 13.13 8.41 10.32
C ALA A 80 12.24 8.13 11.53
N ARG A 81 12.81 8.04 12.73
CA ARG A 81 12.04 7.89 14.00
C ARG A 81 11.15 9.09 14.25
N GLU A 82 11.65 10.30 14.03
CA GLU A 82 10.86 11.52 14.20
C GLU A 82 9.70 11.59 13.22
N ALA A 83 9.93 11.15 11.96
CA ALA A 83 8.86 11.00 10.98
C ALA A 83 7.80 10.01 11.47
N LEU A 84 8.18 8.82 11.92
CA LEU A 84 7.25 7.82 12.42
C LEU A 84 6.45 8.32 13.61
N LYS A 85 7.08 9.02 14.56
CA LYS A 85 6.37 9.63 15.70
C LYS A 85 5.26 10.60 15.26
N SER A 86 5.48 11.37 14.20
CA SER A 86 4.47 12.31 13.66
C SER A 86 3.23 11.61 13.09
N ALA A 87 3.28 10.28 12.96
CA ALA A 87 2.22 9.42 12.45
C ALA A 87 1.91 8.25 13.40
N ASP A 88 1.98 8.48 14.73
CA ASP A 88 1.71 7.49 15.77
C ASP A 88 2.49 6.18 15.63
N ASN A 89 3.72 6.26 15.09
CA ASN A 89 4.59 5.14 14.74
C ASN A 89 4.02 4.15 13.70
N LYS A 90 3.02 4.58 12.91
CA LYS A 90 2.41 3.78 11.85
C LYS A 90 2.97 4.15 10.48
N LEU A 91 3.45 3.16 9.71
CA LEU A 91 3.88 3.37 8.32
C LEU A 91 2.75 3.87 7.43
N CYS A 92 1.53 3.36 7.63
CA CYS A 92 0.35 3.80 6.88
C CYS A 92 0.07 5.29 7.11
N GLY A 93 0.30 5.80 8.33
CA GLY A 93 0.15 7.22 8.62
C GLY A 93 1.14 8.11 7.85
N ILE A 94 2.39 7.64 7.65
CA ILE A 94 3.36 8.32 6.78
C ILE A 94 2.95 8.19 5.30
N ALA A 95 2.50 7.01 4.89
CA ALA A 95 2.13 6.72 3.51
C ALA A 95 0.95 7.55 3.02
N SER A 96 0.02 7.91 3.92
CA SER A 96 -1.14 8.76 3.61
C SER A 96 -0.86 10.26 3.67
N MET A 97 0.34 10.67 4.16
CA MET A 97 0.67 12.10 4.21
C MET A 97 1.01 12.65 2.81
N PRO A 98 0.42 13.79 2.41
CA PRO A 98 0.89 14.53 1.24
C PRO A 98 2.38 14.90 1.39
N TRP A 99 3.11 14.91 0.28
CA TRP A 99 4.55 15.18 0.31
C TRP A 99 4.89 16.56 0.91
N GLU A 100 4.00 17.56 0.77
CA GLU A 100 4.12 18.89 1.37
C GLU A 100 4.09 18.80 2.91
N LYS A 101 3.27 17.91 3.47
CA LYS A 101 3.18 17.68 4.91
C LYS A 101 4.43 16.97 5.41
N LEU A 102 4.96 16.01 4.66
CA LEU A 102 6.25 15.36 4.97
C LEU A 102 7.40 16.36 5.02
N CYS A 103 7.40 17.41 4.20
CA CYS A 103 8.41 18.47 4.22
C CYS A 103 8.44 19.28 5.53
N ARG A 104 7.39 19.25 6.33
CA ARG A 104 7.35 19.94 7.64
C ARG A 104 8.11 19.20 8.73
N ILE A 105 8.45 17.93 8.48
CA ILE A 105 9.21 17.11 9.42
C ILE A 105 10.68 17.50 9.37
N SER A 106 11.28 17.76 10.52
CA SER A 106 12.68 18.15 10.60
C SER A 106 13.60 17.13 9.94
N GLY A 107 14.41 17.58 8.96
CA GLY A 107 15.35 16.74 8.22
C GLY A 107 14.77 16.08 6.96
N ILE A 108 13.50 16.32 6.65
CA ILE A 108 12.86 15.87 5.40
C ILE A 108 12.56 17.10 4.53
N GLY A 109 13.42 17.35 3.55
CA GLY A 109 13.18 18.35 2.51
C GLY A 109 12.41 17.76 1.32
N PRO A 110 12.07 18.58 0.30
CA PRO A 110 11.24 18.15 -0.84
C PRO A 110 11.75 16.88 -1.54
N SER A 111 13.06 16.77 -1.79
CA SER A 111 13.64 15.59 -2.44
C SER A 111 13.39 14.30 -1.63
N LYS A 112 13.56 14.34 -0.31
CA LYS A 112 13.32 13.18 0.58
C LYS A 112 11.85 12.85 0.69
N ALA A 113 10.99 13.86 0.79
CA ALA A 113 9.53 13.70 0.84
C ALA A 113 9.00 13.00 -0.42
N VAL A 114 9.43 13.46 -1.60
CA VAL A 114 9.06 12.84 -2.89
C VAL A 114 9.59 11.41 -2.99
N THR A 115 10.80 11.13 -2.51
CA THR A 115 11.34 9.76 -2.49
C THR A 115 10.49 8.83 -1.62
N LEU A 116 10.07 9.26 -0.43
CA LEU A 116 9.18 8.48 0.42
C LEU A 116 7.81 8.27 -0.22
N ALA A 117 7.20 9.34 -0.73
CA ALA A 117 5.90 9.26 -1.40
C ALA A 117 5.93 8.29 -2.60
N ALA A 118 6.98 8.37 -3.43
CA ALA A 118 7.16 7.45 -4.55
C ALA A 118 7.33 5.99 -4.09
N ALA A 119 8.09 5.73 -3.03
CA ALA A 119 8.29 4.38 -2.51
C ALA A 119 6.98 3.78 -1.98
N PHE A 120 6.17 4.56 -1.25
CA PHE A 120 4.84 4.12 -0.79
C PHE A 120 3.88 3.90 -1.94
N GLU A 121 3.91 4.76 -2.97
CA GLU A 121 3.08 4.59 -4.17
C GLU A 121 3.43 3.31 -4.94
N ILE A 122 4.72 3.00 -5.11
CA ILE A 122 5.17 1.74 -5.71
C ILE A 122 4.65 0.54 -4.90
N GLY A 123 4.80 0.57 -3.57
CA GLY A 123 4.29 -0.49 -2.70
C GLY A 123 2.78 -0.70 -2.84
N ARG A 124 2.01 0.38 -2.94
CA ARG A 124 0.55 0.34 -3.14
C ARG A 124 0.19 -0.26 -4.51
N ARG A 125 0.90 0.13 -5.58
CA ARG A 125 0.70 -0.46 -6.92
C ARG A 125 1.04 -1.94 -6.94
N CYS A 126 2.18 -2.35 -6.36
CA CYS A 126 2.56 -3.75 -6.25
C CYS A 126 1.51 -4.58 -5.49
N ALA A 127 0.97 -4.06 -4.39
CA ALA A 127 -0.10 -4.73 -3.67
C ALA A 127 -1.37 -4.89 -4.52
N GLY A 128 -1.70 -3.88 -5.33
CA GLY A 128 -2.80 -3.94 -6.29
C GLY A 128 -2.57 -4.95 -7.41
N GLU A 129 -1.36 -5.01 -7.97
CA GLU A 129 -0.98 -5.97 -9.03
C GLU A 129 -1.01 -7.41 -8.51
N SER A 130 -0.46 -7.68 -7.34
CA SER A 130 -0.47 -9.01 -6.71
C SER A 130 -1.89 -9.52 -6.44
N ALA A 131 -2.83 -8.64 -6.16
CA ALA A 131 -4.25 -8.99 -6.01
C ALA A 131 -4.90 -9.39 -7.34
N VAL A 132 -4.41 -8.85 -8.47
CA VAL A 132 -4.90 -9.15 -9.84
C VAL A 132 -4.26 -10.43 -10.40
N GLU A 133 -3.01 -10.72 -10.06
CA GLU A 133 -2.29 -11.92 -10.53
C GLU A 133 -2.81 -13.24 -9.94
N SER A 134 -3.57 -13.20 -8.83
CA SER A 134 -4.33 -14.38 -8.44
C SER A 134 -5.43 -14.63 -9.49
N ARG A 135 -5.18 -15.53 -10.45
CA ARG A 135 -6.12 -16.01 -11.48
C ARG A 135 -7.32 -16.74 -10.89
N SER A 136 -7.77 -16.36 -9.71
CA SER A 136 -8.97 -16.88 -9.08
C SER A 136 -10.17 -16.00 -9.44
N ALA A 137 -11.29 -16.65 -9.76
CA ALA A 137 -12.56 -15.96 -9.93
C ALA A 137 -12.88 -15.15 -8.67
N ILE A 138 -13.50 -13.99 -8.84
CA ILE A 138 -14.01 -13.21 -7.71
C ILE A 138 -15.23 -13.94 -7.16
N ALA A 139 -15.03 -14.68 -6.07
CA ALA A 139 -16.01 -15.57 -5.50
C ALA A 139 -16.76 -14.96 -4.30
N SER A 140 -16.33 -13.81 -3.80
CA SER A 140 -16.95 -13.18 -2.63
C SER A 140 -16.65 -11.68 -2.54
N PRO A 141 -17.51 -10.90 -1.86
CA PRO A 141 -17.26 -9.48 -1.58
C PRO A 141 -15.95 -9.26 -0.82
N ARG A 142 -15.55 -10.22 0.02
CA ARG A 142 -14.28 -10.17 0.75
C ARG A 142 -13.06 -10.20 -0.16
N THR A 143 -13.15 -10.88 -1.30
CA THR A 143 -12.08 -10.87 -2.33
C THR A 143 -11.95 -9.49 -2.94
N VAL A 144 -13.08 -8.85 -3.25
CA VAL A 144 -13.13 -7.46 -3.73
C VAL A 144 -12.53 -6.49 -2.70
N PHE A 145 -12.95 -6.62 -1.45
CA PHE A 145 -12.44 -5.81 -0.35
C PHE A 145 -10.91 -5.89 -0.26
N ARG A 146 -10.33 -7.11 -0.20
CA ARG A 146 -8.89 -7.30 -0.14
C ARG A 146 -8.14 -6.72 -1.34
N MET A 147 -8.73 -6.82 -2.53
CA MET A 147 -8.15 -6.31 -3.77
C MET A 147 -8.15 -4.78 -3.83
N MET A 148 -9.21 -4.15 -3.34
CA MET A 148 -9.42 -2.70 -3.50
C MET A 148 -8.98 -1.90 -2.28
N LEU A 149 -8.94 -2.49 -1.08
CA LEU A 149 -8.53 -1.81 0.14
C LEU A 149 -7.17 -1.12 0.05
N PRO A 150 -6.09 -1.74 -0.51
CA PRO A 150 -4.80 -1.06 -0.64
C PRO A 150 -4.82 0.18 -1.54
N ILE A 151 -5.82 0.29 -2.42
CA ILE A 151 -5.98 1.42 -3.35
C ILE A 151 -6.78 2.54 -2.70
N LEU A 152 -7.77 2.19 -1.88
CA LEU A 152 -8.84 3.10 -1.45
C LEU A 152 -8.73 3.58 0.00
N LYS A 153 -8.08 2.83 0.90
CA LYS A 153 -8.14 3.07 2.36
C LYS A 153 -7.54 4.39 2.82
N ASP A 154 -6.55 4.93 2.09
CA ASP A 154 -5.80 6.13 2.50
C ASP A 154 -6.27 7.40 1.77
N LEU A 155 -7.36 7.31 1.01
CA LEU A 155 -7.92 8.45 0.29
C LEU A 155 -8.75 9.33 1.24
N ASP A 156 -8.59 10.62 1.10
CA ASP A 156 -9.34 11.66 1.82
C ASP A 156 -10.63 12.10 1.08
N HIS A 157 -10.90 11.48 -0.05
CA HIS A 157 -12.06 11.73 -0.91
C HIS A 157 -12.66 10.42 -1.40
N GLU A 158 -13.89 10.46 -1.89
CA GLU A 158 -14.55 9.30 -2.47
C GLU A 158 -14.05 9.05 -3.89
N GLU A 159 -13.73 7.79 -4.18
CA GLU A 159 -13.48 7.29 -5.53
C GLU A 159 -14.41 6.14 -5.84
N CYS A 160 -14.94 6.14 -7.06
CA CYS A 160 -15.72 5.03 -7.57
C CYS A 160 -14.95 4.28 -8.65
N TRP A 161 -14.90 2.97 -8.49
CA TRP A 161 -14.23 2.02 -9.37
C TRP A 161 -15.20 0.98 -9.91
N VAL A 162 -14.92 0.49 -11.11
CA VAL A 162 -15.63 -0.65 -11.71
C VAL A 162 -14.64 -1.76 -12.00
N LEU A 163 -14.99 -2.96 -11.54
CA LEU A 163 -14.32 -4.19 -11.89
C LEU A 163 -15.15 -4.86 -13.00
N TYR A 164 -14.54 -5.07 -14.16
CA TYR A 164 -15.16 -5.72 -15.31
C TYR A 164 -14.79 -7.19 -15.32
N LEU A 165 -15.81 -8.08 -15.37
CA LEU A 165 -15.65 -9.51 -15.21
C LEU A 165 -16.12 -10.28 -16.46
N ASN A 166 -15.50 -11.42 -16.73
CA ASN A 166 -15.98 -12.34 -17.72
C ASN A 166 -17.08 -13.28 -17.11
N ARG A 167 -17.65 -14.17 -17.94
CA ARG A 167 -18.73 -15.07 -17.52
C ARG A 167 -18.36 -16.05 -16.40
N ALA A 168 -17.06 -16.29 -16.17
CA ALA A 168 -16.57 -17.12 -15.07
C ALA A 168 -16.08 -16.29 -13.87
N ASN A 169 -16.48 -15.02 -13.78
CA ASN A 169 -16.14 -14.05 -12.74
C ASN A 169 -14.64 -13.76 -12.60
N PHE A 170 -13.83 -14.01 -13.64
CA PHE A 170 -12.44 -13.56 -13.66
C PHE A 170 -12.37 -12.08 -14.02
N LEU A 171 -11.50 -11.36 -13.34
CA LEU A 171 -11.27 -9.95 -13.59
C LEU A 171 -10.64 -9.73 -14.98
N ILE A 172 -11.32 -8.95 -15.82
CA ILE A 172 -10.81 -8.47 -17.11
C ILE A 172 -9.97 -7.20 -16.91
N SER A 173 -10.55 -6.23 -16.17
CA SER A 173 -9.87 -4.98 -15.81
C SER A 173 -10.58 -4.30 -14.64
N LYS A 174 -9.87 -3.38 -13.98
CA LYS A 174 -10.43 -2.45 -12.99
C LYS A 174 -10.14 -1.03 -13.42
N GLU A 175 -11.12 -0.13 -13.33
CA GLU A 175 -10.97 1.25 -13.74
C GLU A 175 -11.68 2.20 -12.78
N LYS A 176 -11.03 3.31 -12.50
CA LYS A 176 -11.65 4.42 -11.81
C LYS A 176 -12.62 5.12 -12.77
N VAL A 177 -13.86 5.29 -12.36
CA VAL A 177 -14.93 5.90 -13.18
C VAL A 177 -15.37 7.26 -12.69
N SER A 178 -15.15 7.55 -11.41
CA SER A 178 -15.35 8.91 -10.90
C SER A 178 -14.42 9.21 -9.73
N CYS A 179 -14.18 10.49 -9.52
CA CYS A 179 -13.48 11.04 -8.36
C CYS A 179 -14.38 12.19 -7.88
N GLY A 180 -15.00 12.02 -6.71
CA GLY A 180 -15.93 13.01 -6.16
C GLY A 180 -15.24 14.12 -5.39
N GLY A 181 -15.96 15.24 -5.18
CA GLY A 181 -15.69 16.16 -4.09
C GLY A 181 -16.13 15.57 -2.74
N LEU A 182 -16.00 16.33 -1.66
CA LEU A 182 -16.26 15.89 -0.29
C LEU A 182 -17.68 15.33 -0.02
N ASP A 183 -18.67 15.59 -0.90
CA ASP A 183 -20.08 15.32 -0.63
C ASP A 183 -20.83 14.40 -1.61
N SER A 184 -20.34 14.08 -2.79
CA SER A 184 -20.98 13.11 -3.69
C SER A 184 -20.16 12.74 -4.92
N THR A 185 -20.26 11.47 -5.31
CA THR A 185 -19.67 10.92 -6.53
C THR A 185 -20.76 10.75 -7.60
N THR A 186 -20.70 11.52 -8.68
CA THR A 186 -21.65 11.33 -9.80
C THR A 186 -21.24 10.12 -10.63
N LEU A 187 -22.11 9.10 -10.65
CA LEU A 187 -21.90 7.86 -11.40
C LEU A 187 -22.35 8.04 -12.86
N ASP A 188 -21.43 8.09 -13.81
CA ASP A 188 -21.78 8.12 -15.24
C ASP A 188 -22.04 6.68 -15.76
N SER A 189 -23.28 6.24 -15.64
CA SER A 189 -23.74 4.93 -16.12
C SER A 189 -23.46 4.70 -17.60
N ARG A 190 -23.50 5.74 -18.47
CA ARG A 190 -23.22 5.61 -19.91
C ARG A 190 -21.78 5.18 -20.15
N THR A 191 -20.84 5.83 -19.47
CA THR A 191 -19.42 5.49 -19.57
C THR A 191 -19.15 4.08 -19.06
N ILE A 192 -19.77 3.67 -17.95
CA ILE A 192 -19.64 2.32 -17.41
C ILE A 192 -20.11 1.26 -18.39
N VAL A 193 -21.32 1.42 -18.92
CA VAL A 193 -21.91 0.48 -19.90
C VAL A 193 -21.09 0.41 -21.18
N ARG A 194 -20.70 1.54 -21.74
CA ARG A 194 -19.84 1.58 -22.93
C ARG A 194 -18.56 0.79 -22.71
N LYS A 195 -17.87 1.02 -21.61
CA LYS A 195 -16.62 0.31 -21.27
C LYS A 195 -16.87 -1.17 -21.02
N ALA A 196 -17.96 -1.56 -20.42
CA ALA A 196 -18.33 -2.96 -20.23
C ALA A 196 -18.52 -3.68 -21.56
N ILE A 197 -19.18 -3.05 -22.52
CA ILE A 197 -19.35 -3.59 -23.90
C ILE A 197 -17.99 -3.67 -24.63
N GLU A 198 -17.21 -2.60 -24.61
CA GLU A 198 -15.87 -2.57 -25.24
C GLU A 198 -14.96 -3.70 -24.72
N LYS A 199 -15.02 -3.99 -23.41
CA LYS A 199 -14.25 -5.03 -22.75
C LYS A 199 -14.87 -6.43 -22.87
N LYS A 200 -16.06 -6.55 -23.47
CA LYS A 200 -16.83 -7.80 -23.54
C LYS A 200 -17.08 -8.40 -22.14
N ALA A 201 -17.32 -7.55 -21.16
CA ALA A 201 -17.62 -7.97 -19.81
C ALA A 201 -19.02 -8.55 -19.74
N SER A 202 -19.19 -9.68 -19.05
CA SER A 202 -20.49 -10.30 -18.79
C SER A 202 -21.10 -9.81 -17.48
N GLY A 203 -20.25 -9.30 -16.59
CA GLY A 203 -20.67 -8.72 -15.32
C GLY A 203 -19.72 -7.65 -14.84
N ILE A 204 -20.20 -6.82 -13.94
CA ILE A 204 -19.40 -5.82 -13.26
C ILE A 204 -19.62 -5.86 -11.75
N ILE A 205 -18.62 -5.39 -11.00
CA ILE A 205 -18.74 -5.04 -9.59
C ILE A 205 -18.41 -3.56 -9.46
N LEU A 206 -19.28 -2.81 -8.82
CA LEU A 206 -19.05 -1.43 -8.44
C LEU A 206 -18.35 -1.40 -7.09
N VAL A 207 -17.39 -0.50 -6.92
CA VAL A 207 -16.66 -0.34 -5.64
C VAL A 207 -16.46 1.13 -5.39
N HIS A 208 -16.78 1.61 -4.19
CA HIS A 208 -16.39 2.95 -3.76
C HIS A 208 -15.95 2.96 -2.29
N ASN A 209 -15.20 3.98 -1.89
CA ASN A 209 -14.77 4.15 -0.51
C ASN A 209 -15.55 5.25 0.18
N HIS A 210 -15.74 5.09 1.49
CA HIS A 210 -16.22 6.13 2.39
C HIS A 210 -15.09 6.59 3.32
N PRO A 211 -14.49 7.77 3.08
CA PRO A 211 -13.48 8.35 3.95
C PRO A 211 -13.97 8.62 5.37
N SER A 212 -15.28 8.72 5.57
CA SER A 212 -15.92 8.89 6.88
C SER A 212 -15.72 7.71 7.85
N GLY A 213 -15.25 6.56 7.34
CA GLY A 213 -15.02 5.34 8.13
C GLY A 213 -16.24 4.43 8.29
N SER A 214 -17.44 4.85 7.83
CA SER A 214 -18.64 3.99 7.83
C SER A 214 -18.86 3.37 6.46
N ALA A 215 -18.93 2.03 6.38
CA ALA A 215 -19.22 1.32 5.14
C ALA A 215 -20.72 1.32 4.76
N MET A 216 -21.60 1.84 5.61
CA MET A 216 -23.04 1.87 5.33
C MET A 216 -23.36 2.78 4.15
N PRO A 217 -24.05 2.28 3.09
CA PRO A 217 -24.40 3.09 1.93
C PRO A 217 -25.45 4.14 2.28
N GLY A 218 -25.32 5.32 1.67
CA GLY A 218 -26.33 6.36 1.72
C GLY A 218 -27.49 6.11 0.75
N THR A 219 -28.55 6.89 0.87
CA THR A 219 -29.71 6.82 -0.06
C THR A 219 -29.27 7.10 -1.52
N ALA A 220 -28.29 7.97 -1.74
CA ALA A 220 -27.74 8.25 -3.05
C ALA A 220 -27.07 7.03 -3.68
N ASP A 221 -26.30 6.27 -2.90
CA ASP A 221 -25.62 5.04 -3.36
C ASP A 221 -26.64 3.98 -3.76
N ILE A 222 -27.68 3.78 -2.92
CA ILE A 222 -28.75 2.82 -3.19
C ILE A 222 -29.48 3.18 -4.50
N ASN A 223 -29.83 4.44 -4.69
CA ASN A 223 -30.54 4.89 -5.89
C ASN A 223 -29.67 4.77 -7.16
N SER A 224 -28.42 5.18 -7.08
CA SER A 224 -27.47 5.10 -8.20
C SER A 224 -27.20 3.64 -8.58
N THR A 225 -27.05 2.75 -7.59
CA THR A 225 -26.89 1.30 -7.80
C THR A 225 -28.09 0.69 -8.50
N LYS A 226 -29.31 0.97 -8.03
CA LYS A 226 -30.54 0.49 -8.66
C LYS A 226 -30.72 0.99 -10.09
N GLN A 227 -30.36 2.26 -10.35
CA GLN A 227 -30.40 2.83 -11.69
C GLN A 227 -29.40 2.14 -12.62
N LEU A 228 -28.15 1.94 -12.18
CA LEU A 228 -27.11 1.27 -12.95
C LEU A 228 -27.51 -0.19 -13.25
N ASP A 229 -28.00 -0.93 -12.27
CA ASP A 229 -28.47 -2.33 -12.42
C ASP A 229 -29.54 -2.45 -13.52
N ARG A 230 -30.56 -1.56 -13.52
CA ARG A 230 -31.59 -1.55 -14.57
C ARG A 230 -31.00 -1.32 -15.97
N ILE A 231 -30.05 -0.39 -16.10
CA ILE A 231 -29.43 -0.09 -17.38
C ILE A 231 -28.57 -1.27 -17.87
N LEU A 232 -27.78 -1.88 -16.99
CA LEU A 232 -26.94 -3.03 -17.29
C LEU A 232 -27.76 -4.25 -17.73
N LYS A 233 -28.86 -4.53 -17.05
CA LYS A 233 -29.80 -5.61 -17.42
C LYS A 233 -30.34 -5.46 -18.83
N THR A 234 -30.61 -4.24 -19.29
CA THR A 234 -31.02 -3.98 -20.65
C THR A 234 -29.93 -4.32 -21.69
N CYS A 235 -28.67 -4.31 -21.28
CA CYS A 235 -27.50 -4.64 -22.11
C CYS A 235 -27.01 -6.08 -21.88
N GLU A 236 -27.78 -6.92 -21.16
CA GLU A 236 -27.42 -8.30 -20.79
C GLU A 236 -26.09 -8.38 -20.01
N ILE A 237 -25.79 -7.37 -19.20
CA ILE A 237 -24.63 -7.32 -18.31
C ILE A 237 -25.14 -7.36 -16.88
N SER A 238 -24.59 -8.25 -16.05
CA SER A 238 -24.97 -8.37 -14.64
C SER A 238 -24.24 -7.35 -13.78
N LEU A 239 -24.96 -6.63 -12.90
CA LEU A 239 -24.35 -5.99 -11.74
C LEU A 239 -24.23 -7.07 -10.65
N ILE A 240 -23.03 -7.66 -10.51
CA ILE A 240 -22.79 -8.78 -9.60
C ILE A 240 -22.81 -8.33 -8.15
N ASP A 241 -22.22 -7.17 -7.86
CA ASP A 241 -22.22 -6.56 -6.54
C ASP A 241 -21.92 -5.07 -6.60
N HIS A 242 -22.21 -4.38 -5.51
CA HIS A 242 -21.70 -3.07 -5.20
C HIS A 242 -21.08 -3.12 -3.79
N VAL A 243 -19.76 -2.89 -3.68
CA VAL A 243 -19.02 -3.00 -2.43
C VAL A 243 -18.60 -1.61 -1.98
N VAL A 244 -19.07 -1.21 -0.82
CA VAL A 244 -18.63 0.04 -0.15
C VAL A 244 -17.51 -0.30 0.80
N ILE A 245 -16.38 0.38 0.69
CA ILE A 245 -15.18 0.12 1.50
C ILE A 245 -14.96 1.26 2.48
N ALA A 246 -14.81 0.93 3.75
CA ALA A 246 -14.31 1.80 4.78
C ALA A 246 -12.96 1.29 5.32
N GLU A 247 -12.36 1.98 6.27
CA GLU A 247 -10.98 1.72 6.76
C GLU A 247 -10.71 0.24 7.10
N ASN A 248 -11.64 -0.41 7.82
CA ASN A 248 -11.48 -1.81 8.26
C ASN A 248 -12.73 -2.68 8.01
N SER A 249 -13.68 -2.18 7.24
CA SER A 249 -14.96 -2.84 6.99
C SER A 249 -15.43 -2.62 5.56
N PHE A 250 -16.36 -3.43 5.13
CA PHE A 250 -17.05 -3.26 3.85
C PHE A 250 -18.52 -3.61 3.99
N TYR A 251 -19.31 -3.09 3.07
CA TYR A 251 -20.71 -3.43 2.88
C TYR A 251 -20.90 -3.98 1.47
N SER A 252 -21.66 -5.04 1.30
CA SER A 252 -22.00 -5.66 0.00
C SER A 252 -23.48 -5.54 -0.23
N PHE A 253 -23.86 -5.00 -1.38
CA PHE A 253 -25.25 -4.92 -1.80
C PHE A 253 -25.83 -6.29 -2.20
N ALA A 254 -24.98 -7.21 -2.65
CA ALA A 254 -25.39 -8.56 -2.98
C ALA A 254 -25.70 -9.39 -1.71
N ASP A 255 -24.88 -9.25 -0.65
CA ASP A 255 -25.13 -9.95 0.62
C ASP A 255 -26.45 -9.47 1.29
N GLU A 256 -26.88 -8.23 1.03
CA GLU A 256 -28.12 -7.65 1.54
C GLU A 256 -29.29 -7.73 0.53
N GLU A 257 -29.15 -8.55 -0.53
CA GLU A 257 -30.18 -8.78 -1.57
C GLU A 257 -30.65 -7.51 -2.31
N LEU A 258 -29.87 -6.44 -2.30
CA LEU A 258 -30.21 -5.17 -2.96
C LEU A 258 -29.88 -5.16 -4.46
N VAL A 259 -29.03 -6.07 -4.92
CA VAL A 259 -28.77 -6.39 -6.32
C VAL A 259 -28.86 -7.90 -6.51
N GLN A 260 -29.44 -8.30 -7.67
CA GLN A 260 -29.54 -9.72 -8.05
C GLN A 260 -28.65 -9.91 -9.27
N GLY A 261 -27.54 -10.62 -9.08
CA GLY A 261 -26.56 -10.92 -10.11
C GLY A 261 -27.10 -11.83 -11.23
#